data_4746d5d85de3bfffa302b4070d5e73ab
#
_entry.id   4746d5d85de3bfffa302b4070d5e73ab
#
_cell.length_a   1.000
_cell.length_b   1.000
_cell.length_c   1.000
_cell.angle_alpha   90.00
_cell.angle_beta   90.00
_cell.angle_gamma   90.00
#
_symmetry.space_group_name_H-M   'P 1'
#
loop_
_entity.id
_entity.type
_entity.pdbx_description
1 polymer ?
#
loop_
_entity_poly.entity_id
_entity_poly.type
_entity_poly.pdbx_seq_one_letter_code
_entity_poly.pdbx_strand_id
1 'polypeptide(L)'
;MGNADKKGELIGFEIDVAKKVAADLGVEIEFVPTAWSGIIPALIAGNFDVIIGGMSVTPKRNLTINFTAPYAHSGMGVVANKELAGGLAWPDDYNSSKVTFTCRRGATSCTDTQKMFP
;
A
#
# COMPACT_ATOMS: atom_id res chain seq x y z
N MET A 1 4.07 3.32 5.07
CA MET A 1 5.04 2.32 4.57
C MET A 1 6.30 2.42 5.40
N GLY A 2 6.85 1.28 5.82
CA GLY A 2 8.13 1.22 6.50
C GLY A 2 9.25 0.89 5.51
N ASN A 3 10.42 1.43 5.77
CA ASN A 3 11.66 1.09 5.10
C ASN A 3 12.65 0.57 6.15
N ALA A 4 13.73 -0.05 5.72
CA ALA A 4 14.87 -0.32 6.60
C ALA A 4 15.88 0.82 6.48
N ASP A 5 16.44 1.24 7.60
CA ASP A 5 17.56 2.17 7.63
C ASP A 5 18.88 1.48 7.21
N LYS A 6 19.99 2.23 7.26
CA LYS A 6 21.32 1.69 6.92
C LYS A 6 21.80 0.57 7.85
N LYS A 7 21.18 0.42 9.02
CA LYS A 7 21.47 -0.62 10.03
C LYS A 7 20.50 -1.80 9.93
N GLY A 8 19.50 -1.73 9.04
CA GLY A 8 18.47 -2.75 8.89
C GLY A 8 17.28 -2.59 9.83
N GLU A 9 17.22 -1.51 10.60
CA GLU A 9 16.08 -1.24 11.48
C GLU A 9 14.88 -0.71 10.69
N LEU A 10 13.68 -1.19 11.04
CA LEU A 10 12.44 -0.71 10.41
C LEU A 10 12.12 0.70 10.89
N ILE A 11 11.96 1.61 9.93
CA ILE A 11 11.63 3.02 10.15
C ILE A 11 10.47 3.46 9.24
N GLY A 12 9.74 4.47 9.65
CA GLY A 12 8.68 5.09 8.87
C GLY A 12 7.40 5.30 9.66
N PHE A 13 6.51 6.13 9.11
CA PHE A 13 5.27 6.54 9.76
C PHE A 13 4.46 5.36 10.33
N GLU A 14 4.25 4.31 9.54
CA GLU A 14 3.45 3.16 9.97
C GLU A 14 4.16 2.29 11.01
N ILE A 15 5.49 2.28 11.00
CA ILE A 15 6.28 1.62 12.05
C ILE A 15 6.10 2.36 13.38
N ASP A 16 6.10 3.68 13.36
CA ASP A 16 5.91 4.50 14.56
C ASP A 16 4.47 4.38 15.09
N VAL A 17 3.47 4.37 14.19
CA VAL A 17 2.06 4.09 14.54
C VAL A 17 1.93 2.72 15.20
N ALA A 18 2.52 1.68 14.63
CA ALA A 18 2.46 0.33 15.18
C ALA A 18 3.11 0.24 16.56
N LYS A 19 4.28 0.83 16.74
CA LYS A 19 4.97 0.92 18.04
C LYS A 19 4.13 1.66 19.09
N LYS A 20 3.47 2.75 18.69
CA LYS A 20 2.59 3.51 19.59
C LYS A 20 1.36 2.70 20.03
N VAL A 21 0.72 2.01 19.08
CA VAL A 21 -0.42 1.14 19.38
C VAL A 21 -0.01 0.02 20.35
N ALA A 22 1.11 -0.66 20.10
CA ALA A 22 1.61 -1.70 21.00
C ALA A 22 1.89 -1.17 22.41
N ALA A 23 2.52 0.01 22.51
CA ALA A 23 2.79 0.66 23.78
C ALA A 23 1.51 1.02 24.55
N ASP A 24 0.48 1.54 23.84
CA ASP A 24 -0.81 1.90 24.48
C ASP A 24 -1.59 0.66 24.94
N LEU A 25 -1.41 -0.46 24.26
CA LEU A 25 -2.01 -1.75 24.63
C LEU A 25 -1.19 -2.50 25.69
N GLY A 26 0.03 -2.08 25.99
CA GLY A 26 0.93 -2.74 26.92
C GLY A 26 1.43 -4.10 26.44
N VAL A 27 1.61 -4.26 25.13
CA VAL A 27 2.07 -5.51 24.50
C VAL A 27 3.38 -5.30 23.76
N GLU A 28 4.14 -6.38 23.57
CA GLU A 28 5.30 -6.39 22.68
C GLU A 28 4.86 -6.44 21.21
N ILE A 29 5.66 -5.87 20.32
CA ILE A 29 5.39 -5.84 18.91
C ILE A 29 6.39 -6.70 18.15
N GLU A 30 5.88 -7.54 17.26
CA GLU A 30 6.66 -8.25 16.25
C GLU A 30 6.27 -7.77 14.85
N PHE A 31 7.26 -7.47 14.03
CA PHE A 31 7.04 -7.11 12.62
C PHE A 31 7.28 -8.31 11.72
N VAL A 32 6.25 -8.70 10.96
CA VAL A 32 6.29 -9.83 10.02
C VAL A 32 6.27 -9.31 8.57
N PRO A 33 7.43 -9.14 7.92
CA PRO A 33 7.49 -8.69 6.54
C PRO A 33 6.79 -9.67 5.60
N THR A 34 5.78 -9.20 4.87
CA THR A 34 4.95 -10.05 4.04
C THR A 34 4.75 -9.42 2.65
N ALA A 35 4.82 -10.24 1.60
CA ALA A 35 4.53 -9.78 0.25
C ALA A 35 3.08 -9.29 0.14
N TRP A 36 2.88 -8.14 -0.49
CA TRP A 36 1.56 -7.48 -0.56
C TRP A 36 0.45 -8.37 -1.13
N SER A 37 0.75 -9.15 -2.16
CA SER A 37 -0.21 -10.06 -2.79
C SER A 37 -0.69 -11.19 -1.88
N GLY A 38 0.07 -11.53 -0.83
CA GLY A 38 -0.24 -12.59 0.13
C GLY A 38 -0.65 -12.08 1.51
N ILE A 39 -0.71 -10.76 1.72
CA ILE A 39 -0.87 -10.20 3.07
C ILE A 39 -2.26 -10.50 3.69
N ILE A 40 -3.33 -10.42 2.91
CA ILE A 40 -4.68 -10.75 3.41
C ILE A 40 -4.81 -12.26 3.69
N PRO A 41 -4.43 -13.17 2.79
CA PRO A 41 -4.37 -14.60 3.11
C PRO A 41 -3.55 -14.93 4.36
N ALA A 42 -2.42 -14.27 4.57
CA ALA A 42 -1.58 -14.48 5.74
C ALA A 42 -2.24 -14.01 7.04
N LEU A 43 -2.98 -12.89 7.02
CA LEU A 43 -3.81 -12.44 8.15
C LEU A 43 -4.89 -13.47 8.50
N ILE A 44 -5.60 -13.98 7.48
CA ILE A 44 -6.66 -14.98 7.66
C ILE A 44 -6.08 -16.28 8.23
N ALA A 45 -4.88 -16.65 7.83
CA ALA A 45 -4.17 -17.84 8.33
C ALA A 45 -3.62 -17.64 9.76
N GLY A 46 -3.71 -16.44 10.34
CA GLY A 46 -3.23 -16.16 11.69
C GLY A 46 -1.72 -16.00 11.80
N ASN A 47 -1.03 -15.68 10.70
CA ASN A 47 0.41 -15.46 10.73
C ASN A 47 0.79 -14.16 11.46
N PHE A 48 -0.16 -13.26 11.65
CA PHE A 48 -0.09 -12.03 12.44
C PHE A 48 -1.51 -11.52 12.72
N ASP A 49 -1.65 -10.62 13.69
CA ASP A 49 -2.94 -10.17 14.20
C ASP A 49 -3.50 -8.96 13.45
N VAL A 50 -2.64 -8.12 12.88
CA VAL A 50 -3.03 -6.85 12.26
C VAL A 50 -2.14 -6.48 11.08
N ILE A 51 -2.71 -5.81 10.09
CA ILE A 51 -1.98 -5.20 8.98
C ILE A 51 -1.92 -3.69 9.19
N ILE A 52 -0.72 -3.13 9.31
CA ILE A 52 -0.47 -1.69 9.29
C ILE A 52 0.49 -1.41 8.13
N GLY A 53 -0.02 -0.95 6.99
CA GLY A 53 0.78 -0.86 5.76
C GLY A 53 0.13 -0.04 4.65
N GLY A 54 -0.66 1.00 4.98
CA GLY A 54 -1.34 1.84 3.99
C GLY A 54 -2.37 1.09 3.17
N MET A 55 -3.05 0.13 3.77
CA MET A 55 -4.08 -0.64 3.09
C MET A 55 -5.37 0.16 2.99
N SER A 56 -5.77 0.50 1.76
CA SER A 56 -7.03 1.19 1.50
C SER A 56 -8.23 0.32 1.88
N VAL A 57 -9.21 0.91 2.56
CA VAL A 57 -10.53 0.29 2.79
C VAL A 57 -11.27 0.21 1.46
N THR A 58 -11.70 -0.99 1.08
CA THR A 58 -12.52 -1.21 -0.11
C THR A 58 -13.66 -2.18 0.19
N PRO A 59 -14.82 -2.06 -0.49
CA PRO A 59 -15.94 -2.99 -0.30
C PRO A 59 -15.51 -4.46 -0.48
N LYS A 60 -14.68 -4.73 -1.49
CA LYS A 60 -14.16 -6.09 -1.77
C LYS A 60 -13.35 -6.65 -0.60
N ARG A 61 -12.50 -5.85 0.03
CA ARG A 61 -11.71 -6.27 1.19
C ARG A 61 -12.56 -6.44 2.43
N ASN A 62 -13.57 -5.57 2.64
CA ASN A 62 -14.51 -5.65 3.76
C ASN A 62 -15.35 -6.94 3.79
N LEU A 63 -15.49 -7.63 2.67
CA LEU A 63 -16.13 -8.95 2.65
C LEU A 63 -15.29 -10.05 3.31
N THR A 64 -14.01 -9.80 3.54
CA THR A 64 -13.05 -10.84 3.95
C THR A 64 -12.34 -10.47 5.25
N ILE A 65 -12.06 -9.20 5.49
CA ILE A 65 -11.35 -8.69 6.67
C ILE A 65 -12.07 -7.46 7.23
N ASN A 66 -11.90 -7.22 8.53
CA ASN A 66 -12.38 -6.01 9.20
C ASN A 66 -11.33 -4.90 9.15
N PHE A 67 -11.80 -3.67 9.08
CA PHE A 67 -10.96 -2.48 9.18
C PHE A 67 -11.31 -1.69 10.43
N THR A 68 -10.33 -1.03 11.01
CA THR A 68 -10.52 0.03 12.00
C THR A 68 -10.99 1.32 11.29
N ALA A 69 -11.23 2.38 12.05
CA ALA A 69 -11.31 3.72 11.48
C ALA A 69 -10.01 4.06 10.75
N PRO A 70 -10.08 4.79 9.62
CA PRO A 70 -8.88 5.20 8.89
C PRO A 70 -7.98 6.10 9.76
N TYR A 71 -6.71 5.78 9.83
CA TYR A 71 -5.71 6.58 10.53
C TYR A 71 -5.01 7.60 9.63
N ALA A 72 -5.21 7.52 8.32
CA ALA A 72 -4.69 8.47 7.35
C ALA A 72 -5.59 8.53 6.10
N HIS A 73 -5.62 9.68 5.45
CA HIS A 73 -6.25 9.88 4.15
C HIS A 73 -5.17 10.25 3.14
N SER A 74 -5.20 9.62 1.96
CA SER A 74 -4.24 9.85 0.89
C SER A 74 -4.91 9.67 -0.46
N GLY A 75 -4.30 10.22 -1.49
CA GLY A 75 -4.70 10.03 -2.88
C GLY A 75 -3.74 9.12 -3.65
N MET A 76 -4.14 8.77 -4.86
CA MET A 76 -3.28 8.06 -5.80
C MET A 76 -2.37 9.06 -6.52
N GLY A 77 -1.09 8.76 -6.59
CA GLY A 77 -0.12 9.51 -7.37
C GLY A 77 0.47 8.65 -8.48
N VAL A 78 0.83 9.28 -9.58
CA VAL A 78 1.57 8.65 -10.68
C VAL A 78 2.96 9.24 -10.73
N VAL A 79 3.96 8.37 -10.82
CA VAL A 79 5.35 8.77 -11.03
C VAL A 79 5.72 8.36 -12.46
N ALA A 80 6.13 9.33 -13.26
CA ALA A 80 6.54 9.10 -14.63
C ALA A 80 8.06 9.29 -14.79
N ASN A 81 8.67 8.50 -15.66
CA ASN A 81 10.06 8.72 -16.06
C ASN A 81 10.14 10.02 -16.84
N LYS A 82 10.96 10.95 -16.37
CA LYS A 82 11.03 12.32 -16.89
C LYS A 82 11.52 12.38 -18.34
N GLU A 83 12.38 11.47 -18.74
CA GLU A 83 12.92 11.40 -20.11
C GLU A 83 11.91 10.78 -21.09
N LEU A 84 11.18 9.73 -20.64
CA LEU A 84 10.22 9.01 -21.47
C LEU A 84 8.87 9.72 -21.56
N ALA A 85 8.48 10.41 -20.51
CA ALA A 85 7.21 11.13 -20.42
C ALA A 85 7.33 12.61 -20.79
N GLY A 86 8.50 13.07 -21.19
CA GLY A 86 8.75 14.45 -21.60
C GLY A 86 7.85 14.83 -22.79
N GLY A 87 6.98 15.81 -22.58
CA GLY A 87 6.04 16.28 -23.60
C GLY A 87 4.67 15.61 -23.60
N LEU A 88 4.43 14.59 -22.75
CA LEU A 88 3.09 14.02 -22.58
C LEU A 88 2.26 14.85 -21.60
N ALA A 89 1.04 15.22 -22.00
CA ALA A 89 0.08 15.90 -21.15
C ALA A 89 -0.72 14.89 -20.30
N TRP A 90 -0.73 15.09 -18.99
CA TRP A 90 -1.54 14.28 -18.07
C TRP A 90 -2.97 14.81 -18.03
N PRO A 91 -3.99 13.94 -18.03
CA PRO A 91 -3.94 12.47 -18.20
C PRO A 91 -4.06 11.99 -19.65
N ASP A 92 -4.38 12.89 -20.59
CA ASP A 92 -4.92 12.56 -21.90
C ASP A 92 -3.95 11.75 -22.79
N ASP A 93 -2.67 12.11 -22.79
CA ASP A 93 -1.67 11.41 -23.62
C ASP A 93 -1.24 10.07 -23.00
N TYR A 94 -1.64 9.78 -21.73
CA TYR A 94 -1.25 8.56 -21.05
C TYR A 94 -2.15 7.37 -21.38
N ASN A 95 -3.35 7.58 -21.92
CA ASN A 95 -4.21 6.50 -22.43
C ASN A 95 -3.78 6.10 -23.85
N SER A 96 -2.64 5.48 -23.96
CA SER A 96 -2.00 5.17 -25.25
C SER A 96 -1.26 3.82 -25.14
N SER A 97 -1.28 3.05 -26.24
CA SER A 97 -0.51 1.81 -26.36
C SER A 97 1.01 1.99 -26.27
N LYS A 98 1.50 3.22 -26.30
CA LYS A 98 2.92 3.57 -26.14
C LYS A 98 3.32 3.74 -24.67
N VAL A 99 2.35 3.83 -23.75
CA VAL A 99 2.57 4.02 -22.32
C VAL A 99 2.36 2.72 -21.58
N THR A 100 3.32 2.33 -20.77
CA THR A 100 3.24 1.15 -19.92
C THR A 100 3.14 1.56 -18.46
N PHE A 101 2.03 1.21 -17.81
CA PHE A 101 1.86 1.39 -16.39
C PHE A 101 2.35 0.19 -15.60
N THR A 102 2.99 0.45 -14.48
CA THR A 102 3.35 -0.57 -13.51
C THR A 102 2.71 -0.28 -12.16
N CYS A 103 2.29 -1.31 -11.47
CA CYS A 103 1.62 -1.21 -10.18
C CYS A 103 1.94 -2.41 -9.31
N ARG A 104 1.76 -2.29 -7.99
CA ARG A 104 1.94 -3.42 -7.08
C ARG A 104 0.74 -4.36 -7.19
N ARG A 105 0.98 -5.63 -7.50
CA ARG A 105 -0.07 -6.66 -7.60
C ARG A 105 -0.94 -6.70 -6.33
N GLY A 106 -2.27 -6.64 -6.51
CA GLY A 106 -3.24 -6.63 -5.42
C GLY A 106 -3.46 -5.26 -4.74
N ALA A 107 -2.77 -4.22 -5.18
CA ALA A 107 -3.02 -2.85 -4.73
C ALA A 107 -4.17 -2.19 -5.50
N THR A 108 -4.81 -1.21 -4.87
CA THR A 108 -5.86 -0.39 -5.50
C THR A 108 -5.33 0.39 -6.71
N SER A 109 -4.04 0.77 -6.70
CA SER A 109 -3.39 1.42 -7.82
C SER A 109 -3.55 0.67 -9.15
N CYS A 110 -3.48 -0.66 -9.15
CA CYS A 110 -3.69 -1.44 -10.38
C CYS A 110 -5.14 -1.32 -10.88
N THR A 111 -6.10 -1.48 -9.98
CA THR A 111 -7.53 -1.40 -10.33
C THR A 111 -7.92 -0.02 -10.83
N ASP A 112 -7.40 1.02 -10.19
CA ASP A 112 -7.75 2.39 -10.54
C ASP A 112 -7.04 2.84 -11.82
N THR A 113 -5.79 2.41 -12.05
CA THR A 113 -5.12 2.63 -13.34
C THR A 113 -5.89 1.98 -14.49
N GLN A 114 -6.36 0.73 -14.32
CA GLN A 114 -7.17 0.06 -15.36
C GLN A 114 -8.51 0.73 -15.63
N LYS A 115 -9.08 1.42 -14.64
CA LYS A 115 -10.33 2.20 -14.83
C LYS A 115 -10.08 3.52 -15.52
N MET A 116 -8.96 4.18 -15.23
CA MET A 116 -8.59 5.47 -15.84
C MET A 116 -8.10 5.32 -17.27
N PHE A 117 -7.41 4.22 -17.58
CA PHE A 117 -6.78 3.95 -18.85
C PHE A 117 -7.16 2.54 -19.32
N PRO A 118 -8.38 2.38 -19.85
CA PRO A 118 -8.94 1.10 -20.28
C PRO A 118 -8.24 0.51 -21.53
#